data_134ec5bb0337999ac2b07be2ee6811e7
#
_entry.id   134ec5bb0337999ac2b07be2ee6811e7
#
_cell.length_a   1.000
_cell.length_b   1.000
_cell.length_c   1.000
_cell.angle_alpha   90.00
_cell.angle_beta   90.00
_cell.angle_gamma   90.00
#
_symmetry.space_group_name_H-M   'P 1'
#
loop_
_entity.id
_entity.type
_entity.pdbx_description
1 polymer ?
#
loop_
_entity_poly.entity_id
_entity_poly.type
_entity_poly.pdbx_seq_one_letter_code
_entity_poly.pdbx_strand_id
1 'polypeptide(L)'
;VWEKDKGANFLQANFQPLKTHEDILCFAYGKTKYNPQKTINPRKQSETNSKQLSEKRKEAGLNVEFFKSSSKYEKDKLLPRSVQYFSRDIPKGGTLHPTQKPVALFSYLIKTYTNEGDLVLDNCCGSGTTGVACQNLGRNFIEIEISPDYCVISRQRLAQSVLPL
;
A
#
# COMPACT_ATOMS: atom_id res chain seq x y z
N VAL A 1 -7.02 -4.34 -1.96
CA VAL A 1 -8.11 -3.66 -1.25
C VAL A 1 -7.54 -2.82 -0.13
N TRP A 2 -7.95 -1.56 -0.03
CA TRP A 2 -7.66 -0.70 1.10
C TRP A 2 -8.87 -0.64 2.02
N GLU A 3 -8.72 -1.14 3.25
CA GLU A 3 -9.69 -1.05 4.32
C GLU A 3 -9.56 0.31 5.03
N LYS A 4 -10.69 0.99 5.20
CA LYS A 4 -10.75 2.32 5.82
C LYS A 4 -11.06 2.21 7.31
N ASP A 5 -10.63 3.21 8.08
CA ASP A 5 -10.95 3.36 9.49
C ASP A 5 -12.43 3.68 9.75
N LYS A 6 -13.11 4.31 8.80
CA LYS A 6 -14.53 4.67 8.87
C LYS A 6 -15.24 4.36 7.56
N GLY A 7 -16.47 3.83 7.66
CA GLY A 7 -17.34 3.63 6.53
C GLY A 7 -17.79 4.96 5.90
N ALA A 8 -18.15 4.91 4.64
CA ALA A 8 -18.76 6.02 3.90
C ALA A 8 -20.23 5.69 3.57
N ASN A 9 -20.96 6.65 3.01
CA ASN A 9 -22.38 6.53 2.63
C ASN A 9 -23.34 6.41 3.81
N PHE A 10 -23.12 7.13 4.89
CA PHE A 10 -23.97 7.11 6.08
C PHE A 10 -25.44 7.46 5.79
N LEU A 11 -25.71 8.35 4.84
CA LEU A 11 -27.07 8.71 4.44
C LEU A 11 -27.85 7.54 3.82
N GLN A 12 -27.17 6.53 3.33
CA GLN A 12 -27.76 5.34 2.71
C GLN A 12 -27.64 4.09 3.60
N ALA A 13 -27.20 4.25 4.84
CA ALA A 13 -26.92 3.12 5.74
C ALA A 13 -28.14 2.24 6.05
N ASN A 14 -29.35 2.80 5.93
CA ASN A 14 -30.61 2.05 6.10
C ASN A 14 -30.99 1.21 4.87
N PHE A 15 -30.36 1.42 3.73
CA PHE A 15 -30.70 0.77 2.45
C PHE A 15 -29.58 -0.13 1.92
N GLN A 16 -28.33 0.12 2.34
CA GLN A 16 -27.17 -0.64 1.90
C GLN A 16 -26.05 -0.61 2.95
N PRO A 17 -25.16 -1.60 2.97
CA PRO A 17 -24.00 -1.60 3.85
C PRO A 17 -23.10 -0.40 3.66
N LEU A 18 -22.46 0.07 4.75
CA LEU A 18 -21.46 1.12 4.68
C LEU A 18 -20.27 0.66 3.84
N LYS A 19 -19.77 1.54 2.96
CA LYS A 19 -18.57 1.28 2.16
C LYS A 19 -17.32 1.46 3.01
N THR A 20 -16.75 0.35 3.49
CA THR A 20 -15.59 0.33 4.39
C THR A 20 -14.26 0.10 3.69
N HIS A 21 -14.25 -0.09 2.38
CA HIS A 21 -13.03 -0.34 1.60
C HIS A 21 -13.05 0.36 0.25
N GLU A 22 -11.89 0.44 -0.38
CA GLU A 22 -11.71 0.80 -1.79
C GLU A 22 -10.83 -0.25 -2.47
N ASP A 23 -11.20 -0.60 -3.70
CA ASP A 23 -10.40 -1.49 -4.52
C ASP A 23 -9.24 -0.73 -5.17
N ILE A 24 -8.08 -1.37 -5.21
CA ILE A 24 -6.90 -0.88 -5.89
C ILE A 24 -6.60 -1.89 -6.99
N LEU A 25 -6.76 -1.45 -8.24
CA LEU A 25 -6.52 -2.25 -9.42
C LEU A 25 -5.12 -1.95 -9.95
N CYS A 26 -4.36 -3.00 -10.25
CA CYS A 26 -3.02 -2.90 -10.76
C CYS A 26 -2.98 -3.44 -12.18
N PHE A 27 -2.61 -2.60 -13.14
CA PHE A 27 -2.45 -2.97 -14.54
C PHE A 27 -0.99 -2.80 -14.95
N ALA A 28 -0.50 -3.68 -15.82
CA ALA A 28 0.86 -3.58 -16.32
C ALA A 28 0.94 -4.01 -17.78
N TYR A 29 1.84 -3.39 -18.52
CA TYR A 29 2.26 -3.88 -19.82
C TYR A 29 3.49 -4.77 -19.62
N GLY A 30 3.32 -6.07 -19.78
CA GLY A 30 4.37 -7.04 -19.54
C GLY A 30 4.57 -7.38 -18.04
N LYS A 31 5.81 -7.67 -17.65
CA LYS A 31 6.14 -8.06 -16.27
C LYS A 31 6.17 -6.85 -15.35
N THR A 32 5.32 -6.84 -14.35
CA THR A 32 5.27 -5.80 -13.31
C THR A 32 6.49 -5.86 -12.38
N LYS A 33 7.03 -4.69 -12.01
CA LYS A 33 7.89 -4.60 -10.82
C LYS A 33 7.04 -4.92 -9.59
N TYR A 34 7.55 -5.78 -8.71
CA TYR A 34 6.85 -6.12 -7.48
C TYR A 34 7.84 -6.31 -6.34
N ASN A 35 7.85 -5.39 -5.40
CA ASN A 35 8.66 -5.39 -4.21
C ASN A 35 7.76 -5.67 -2.99
N PRO A 36 7.61 -6.93 -2.55
CA PRO A 36 6.69 -7.26 -1.46
C PRO A 36 7.11 -6.58 -0.16
N GLN A 37 6.21 -5.79 0.41
CA GLN A 37 6.42 -5.11 1.68
C GLN A 37 6.15 -6.10 2.82
N LYS A 38 7.18 -6.87 3.17
CA LYS A 38 7.11 -7.92 4.20
C LYS A 38 7.02 -7.31 5.60
N THR A 39 6.22 -7.92 6.46
CA THR A 39 6.10 -7.56 7.88
C THR A 39 6.73 -8.62 8.78
N ILE A 40 7.13 -8.24 10.00
CA ILE A 40 7.67 -9.18 10.98
C ILE A 40 6.55 -10.13 11.42
N ASN A 41 6.84 -11.43 11.44
CA ASN A 41 5.91 -12.43 11.96
C ASN A 41 5.95 -12.41 13.50
N PRO A 42 4.88 -11.97 14.19
CA PRO A 42 4.84 -11.94 15.65
C PRO A 42 4.79 -13.35 16.28
N ARG A 43 4.46 -14.37 15.48
CA ARG A 43 4.44 -15.77 15.95
C ARG A 43 5.72 -16.46 15.47
N LYS A 44 6.65 -16.73 16.40
CA LYS A 44 7.73 -17.68 16.12
C LYS A 44 7.07 -19.03 15.81
N GLN A 45 7.02 -19.44 14.53
CA GLN A 45 6.62 -20.80 14.19
C GLN A 45 7.64 -21.74 14.80
N SER A 46 7.19 -22.65 15.68
CA SER A 46 8.00 -23.74 16.16
C SER A 46 8.42 -24.58 14.94
N GLU A 47 9.69 -24.94 14.85
CA GLU A 47 10.27 -25.76 13.75
C GLU A 47 9.56 -27.10 13.54
N THR A 48 8.85 -27.59 14.57
CA THR A 48 8.03 -28.80 14.55
C THR A 48 6.91 -28.79 13.51
N ASN A 49 6.26 -27.66 13.27
CA ASN A 49 5.11 -27.60 12.36
C ASN A 49 5.49 -27.75 10.87
N SER A 50 6.71 -27.38 10.47
CA SER A 50 7.13 -27.48 9.07
C SER A 50 7.48 -28.91 8.67
N LYS A 51 8.05 -29.72 9.58
CA LYS A 51 8.36 -31.14 9.35
C LYS A 51 7.08 -31.97 9.27
N GLN A 52 6.18 -31.81 10.22
CA GLN A 52 4.88 -32.51 10.22
C GLN A 52 4.04 -32.19 8.96
N LEU A 53 4.06 -30.93 8.50
CA LEU A 53 3.33 -30.56 7.28
C LEU A 53 3.97 -31.15 6.02
N SER A 54 5.30 -31.27 5.96
CA SER A 54 5.99 -31.91 4.84
C SER A 54 5.73 -33.42 4.80
N GLU A 55 5.66 -34.08 5.95
CA GLU A 55 5.31 -35.49 6.07
C GLU A 55 3.88 -35.77 5.63
N LYS A 56 2.92 -35.01 6.14
CA LYS A 56 1.51 -35.12 5.71
C LYS A 56 1.31 -34.88 4.21
N ARG A 57 2.09 -34.00 3.60
CA ARG A 57 2.03 -33.76 2.15
C ARG A 57 2.60 -34.92 1.35
N LYS A 58 3.67 -35.55 1.84
CA LYS A 58 4.23 -36.77 1.24
C LYS A 58 3.23 -37.94 1.33
N GLU A 59 2.61 -38.11 2.50
CA GLU A 59 1.56 -39.13 2.71
C GLU A 59 0.35 -38.93 1.81
N ALA A 60 0.00 -37.66 1.52
CA ALA A 60 -1.07 -37.30 0.57
C ALA A 60 -0.67 -37.40 -0.91
N GLY A 61 0.53 -37.91 -1.24
CA GLY A 61 1.00 -38.07 -2.62
C GLY A 61 1.31 -36.76 -3.34
N LEU A 62 1.40 -35.61 -2.61
CA LEU A 62 1.70 -34.33 -3.20
C LEU A 62 3.20 -34.18 -3.48
N ASN A 63 3.54 -33.70 -4.68
CA ASN A 63 4.93 -33.44 -5.03
C ASN A 63 5.47 -32.27 -4.18
N VAL A 64 6.26 -32.62 -3.15
CA VAL A 64 6.82 -31.66 -2.18
C VAL A 64 7.85 -30.74 -2.83
N GLU A 65 8.48 -31.15 -3.94
CA GLU A 65 9.47 -30.33 -4.65
C GLU A 65 8.83 -29.16 -5.40
N PHE A 66 7.60 -29.32 -5.88
CA PHE A 66 6.85 -28.23 -6.50
C PHE A 66 6.60 -27.06 -5.54
N PHE A 67 6.55 -27.34 -4.23
CA PHE A 67 6.35 -26.33 -3.19
C PHE A 67 7.68 -25.79 -2.58
N LYS A 68 8.82 -26.30 -2.99
CA LYS A 68 10.10 -25.70 -2.65
C LYS A 68 10.29 -24.45 -3.52
N SER A 69 9.71 -23.35 -3.05
CA SER A 69 9.94 -22.04 -3.66
C SER A 69 11.45 -21.76 -3.69
N SER A 70 11.97 -21.40 -4.86
CA SER A 70 13.35 -20.93 -5.06
C SER A 70 13.65 -19.58 -4.38
N SER A 71 12.66 -18.95 -3.77
CA SER A 71 12.85 -17.75 -2.95
C SER A 71 13.38 -18.14 -1.59
N LYS A 72 14.48 -17.52 -1.15
CA LYS A 72 14.94 -17.55 0.25
C LYS A 72 13.78 -17.17 1.16
N TYR A 73 13.07 -18.15 1.71
CA TYR A 73 11.95 -17.92 2.64
C TYR A 73 12.54 -17.39 3.95
N GLU A 74 12.37 -16.10 4.18
CA GLU A 74 12.73 -15.49 5.45
C GLU A 74 11.70 -15.93 6.50
N LYS A 75 12.10 -16.88 7.37
CA LYS A 75 11.21 -17.53 8.37
C LYS A 75 10.50 -16.54 9.29
N ASP A 76 11.05 -15.34 9.47
CA ASP A 76 10.57 -14.33 10.40
C ASP A 76 9.72 -13.25 9.75
N LYS A 77 9.46 -13.34 8.43
CA LYS A 77 8.71 -12.33 7.68
C LYS A 77 7.47 -12.90 7.01
N LEU A 78 6.36 -12.17 7.11
CA LEU A 78 5.10 -12.45 6.44
C LEU A 78 5.02 -11.66 5.13
N LEU A 79 4.54 -12.32 4.07
CA LEU A 79 4.17 -11.65 2.82
C LEU A 79 2.96 -10.73 3.04
N PRO A 80 2.86 -9.63 2.27
CA PRO A 80 1.73 -8.73 2.37
C PRO A 80 0.42 -9.43 2.01
N ARG A 81 -0.64 -9.07 2.73
CA ARG A 81 -1.99 -9.57 2.46
C ARG A 81 -2.65 -8.74 1.36
N SER A 82 -3.65 -9.29 0.69
CA SER A 82 -4.43 -8.58 -0.33
C SER A 82 -5.27 -7.43 0.25
N VAL A 83 -5.67 -7.52 1.51
CA VAL A 83 -6.35 -6.45 2.24
C VAL A 83 -5.33 -5.75 3.13
N GLN A 84 -5.18 -4.44 2.94
CA GLN A 84 -4.28 -3.57 3.68
C GLN A 84 -5.10 -2.52 4.44
N TYR A 85 -4.73 -2.25 5.68
CA TYR A 85 -5.35 -1.22 6.51
C TYR A 85 -4.43 -0.02 6.63
N PHE A 86 -4.95 1.17 6.32
CA PHE A 86 -4.28 2.45 6.54
C PHE A 86 -5.31 3.44 7.09
N SER A 87 -5.02 4.02 8.25
CA SER A 87 -5.81 5.12 8.79
C SER A 87 -5.67 6.37 7.92
N ARG A 88 -6.70 7.22 7.93
CA ARG A 88 -6.64 8.49 7.21
C ARG A 88 -5.78 9.49 7.97
N ASP A 89 -4.93 10.21 7.22
CA ASP A 89 -4.20 11.36 7.74
C ASP A 89 -5.17 12.55 7.82
N ILE A 90 -5.67 12.85 9.01
CA ILE A 90 -6.52 14.02 9.24
C ILE A 90 -5.72 15.01 10.07
N PRO A 91 -5.17 16.08 9.47
CA PRO A 91 -4.50 17.14 10.20
C PRO A 91 -5.43 17.83 11.22
N LYS A 92 -4.84 18.48 12.23
CA LYS A 92 -5.60 19.42 13.08
C LYS A 92 -6.14 20.52 12.18
N GLY A 93 -7.47 20.58 12.00
CA GLY A 93 -8.12 21.52 11.08
C GLY A 93 -8.86 20.88 9.91
N GLY A 94 -8.82 19.55 9.78
CA GLY A 94 -9.55 18.80 8.77
C GLY A 94 -8.71 18.33 7.59
N THR A 95 -9.34 17.73 6.58
CA THR A 95 -8.69 17.27 5.36
C THR A 95 -8.45 18.44 4.40
N LEU A 96 -7.29 18.46 3.75
CA LEU A 96 -6.93 19.48 2.74
C LEU A 96 -7.65 19.26 1.40
N HIS A 97 -8.19 18.06 1.18
CA HIS A 97 -8.97 17.70 0.01
C HIS A 97 -10.05 16.69 0.42
N PRO A 98 -11.32 16.79 -0.09
CA PRO A 98 -12.42 15.91 0.30
C PRO A 98 -12.14 14.42 0.13
N THR A 99 -11.38 14.05 -0.88
CA THR A 99 -11.02 12.66 -1.20
C THR A 99 -9.55 12.33 -0.91
N GLN A 100 -8.90 13.12 -0.03
CA GLN A 100 -7.49 12.91 0.32
C GLN A 100 -7.25 11.48 0.81
N LYS A 101 -6.24 10.84 0.23
CA LYS A 101 -5.78 9.51 0.60
C LYS A 101 -4.63 9.59 1.61
N PRO A 102 -4.43 8.56 2.46
CA PRO A 102 -3.30 8.54 3.39
C PRO A 102 -1.95 8.50 2.66
N VAL A 103 -0.98 9.27 3.14
CA VAL A 103 0.41 9.20 2.66
C VAL A 103 0.99 7.79 2.85
N ALA A 104 0.63 7.12 3.95
CA ALA A 104 1.08 5.76 4.24
C ALA A 104 0.60 4.75 3.17
N LEU A 105 -0.63 4.88 2.67
CA LEU A 105 -1.16 4.04 1.59
C LEU A 105 -0.36 4.25 0.30
N PHE A 106 -0.14 5.51 -0.11
CA PHE A 106 0.62 5.82 -1.33
C PHE A 106 2.08 5.39 -1.20
N SER A 107 2.70 5.60 -0.03
CA SER A 107 4.05 5.10 0.25
C SER A 107 4.15 3.57 0.11
N TYR A 108 3.16 2.84 0.59
CA TYR A 108 3.10 1.39 0.44
C TYR A 108 3.01 0.97 -1.04
N LEU A 109 2.13 1.61 -1.82
CA LEU A 109 1.95 1.32 -3.25
C LEU A 109 3.20 1.67 -4.06
N ILE A 110 3.77 2.85 -3.84
CA ILE A 110 4.99 3.31 -4.51
C ILE A 110 6.16 2.37 -4.22
N LYS A 111 6.40 2.01 -2.95
CA LYS A 111 7.43 1.01 -2.60
C LYS A 111 7.21 -0.33 -3.28
N THR A 112 5.95 -0.75 -3.37
CA THR A 112 5.60 -2.07 -3.92
C THR A 112 5.86 -2.15 -5.43
N TYR A 113 5.57 -1.08 -6.17
CA TYR A 113 5.57 -1.13 -7.65
C TYR A 113 6.67 -0.30 -8.31
N THR A 114 7.50 0.38 -7.54
CA THR A 114 8.62 1.18 -8.05
C THR A 114 9.92 0.95 -7.27
N ASN A 115 11.04 1.32 -7.89
CA ASN A 115 12.33 1.43 -7.24
C ASN A 115 12.68 2.90 -6.98
N GLU A 116 13.68 3.16 -6.15
CA GLU A 116 14.25 4.49 -5.95
C GLU A 116 14.72 5.07 -7.29
N GLY A 117 14.46 6.36 -7.51
CA GLY A 117 14.75 7.05 -8.78
C GLY A 117 13.71 6.83 -9.89
N ASP A 118 12.78 5.89 -9.78
CA ASP A 118 11.71 5.72 -10.76
C ASP A 118 10.79 6.94 -10.80
N LEU A 119 10.15 7.17 -11.96
CA LEU A 119 9.19 8.25 -12.17
C LEU A 119 7.76 7.76 -11.90
N VAL A 120 7.03 8.51 -11.10
CA VAL A 120 5.61 8.28 -10.77
C VAL A 120 4.77 9.41 -11.35
N LEU A 121 3.68 9.10 -12.01
CA LEU A 121 2.71 10.06 -12.53
C LEU A 121 1.41 9.98 -11.72
N ASP A 122 0.92 11.11 -11.26
CA ASP A 122 -0.44 11.29 -10.75
C ASP A 122 -1.15 12.37 -11.57
N ASN A 123 -2.13 11.97 -12.35
CA ASN A 123 -2.85 12.87 -13.26
C ASN A 123 -4.06 13.58 -12.62
N CYS A 124 -4.28 13.39 -11.32
CA CYS A 124 -5.33 14.05 -10.54
C CYS A 124 -4.95 14.12 -9.05
N CYS A 125 -3.80 14.75 -8.80
CA CYS A 125 -3.09 14.68 -7.52
C CYS A 125 -3.80 15.35 -6.34
N GLY A 126 -4.77 16.24 -6.60
CA GLY A 126 -5.47 16.96 -5.55
C GLY A 126 -4.52 17.73 -4.65
N SER A 127 -4.49 17.38 -3.37
CA SER A 127 -3.58 17.99 -2.40
C SER A 127 -2.13 17.45 -2.42
N GLY A 128 -1.71 16.68 -3.44
CA GLY A 128 -0.31 16.26 -3.65
C GLY A 128 0.16 15.12 -2.74
N THR A 129 -0.70 14.19 -2.38
CA THR A 129 -0.32 13.07 -1.51
C THR A 129 0.71 12.15 -2.18
N THR A 130 0.59 11.93 -3.49
CA THR A 130 1.53 11.13 -4.28
C THR A 130 2.92 11.74 -4.27
N GLY A 131 3.03 13.05 -4.51
CA GLY A 131 4.30 13.77 -4.51
C GLY A 131 5.00 13.72 -3.15
N VAL A 132 4.26 13.93 -2.06
CA VAL A 132 4.79 13.80 -0.69
C VAL A 132 5.33 12.38 -0.44
N ALA A 133 4.59 11.34 -0.84
CA ALA A 133 5.05 9.97 -0.69
C ALA A 133 6.29 9.67 -1.56
N CYS A 134 6.34 10.16 -2.80
CA CYS A 134 7.48 10.01 -3.70
C CYS A 134 8.72 10.68 -3.14
N GLN A 135 8.61 11.92 -2.67
CA GLN A 135 9.70 12.69 -2.09
C GLN A 135 10.31 11.97 -0.87
N ASN A 136 9.46 11.49 0.05
CA ASN A 136 9.89 10.71 1.22
C ASN A 136 10.60 9.40 0.86
N LEU A 137 10.40 8.90 -0.35
CA LEU A 137 10.90 7.60 -0.81
C LEU A 137 12.01 7.72 -1.87
N GLY A 138 12.44 8.93 -2.24
CA GLY A 138 13.44 9.14 -3.28
C GLY A 138 12.98 8.75 -4.69
N ARG A 139 11.68 8.94 -5.00
CA ARG A 139 11.14 8.75 -6.34
C ARG A 139 10.95 10.11 -7.02
N ASN A 140 11.14 10.13 -8.34
CA ASN A 140 10.74 11.27 -9.15
C ASN A 140 9.22 11.23 -9.36
N PHE A 141 8.59 12.40 -9.55
CA PHE A 141 7.15 12.44 -9.78
C PHE A 141 6.74 13.57 -10.71
N ILE A 142 5.59 13.37 -11.35
CA ILE A 142 4.86 14.40 -12.08
C ILE A 142 3.44 14.39 -11.53
N GLU A 143 2.96 15.54 -11.09
CA GLU A 143 1.61 15.75 -10.60
C GLU A 143 0.85 16.70 -11.52
N ILE A 144 -0.40 16.35 -11.86
CA ILE A 144 -1.31 17.17 -12.64
C ILE A 144 -2.56 17.41 -11.80
N GLU A 145 -2.98 18.65 -11.71
CA GLU A 145 -4.18 19.09 -10.99
C GLU A 145 -4.84 20.22 -11.76
N ILE A 146 -6.15 20.15 -11.92
CA ILE A 146 -6.92 21.15 -12.67
C ILE A 146 -7.26 22.38 -11.80
N SER A 147 -7.40 22.20 -10.48
CA SER A 147 -7.73 23.27 -9.54
C SER A 147 -6.47 24.05 -9.15
N PRO A 148 -6.39 25.35 -9.43
CA PRO A 148 -5.27 26.18 -9.01
C PRO A 148 -5.09 26.18 -7.48
N ASP A 149 -6.16 26.12 -6.71
CA ASP A 149 -6.12 26.13 -5.24
C ASP A 149 -5.44 24.84 -4.71
N TYR A 150 -5.78 23.69 -5.27
CA TYR A 150 -5.13 22.43 -4.91
C TYR A 150 -3.67 22.38 -5.40
N CYS A 151 -3.34 23.00 -6.51
CA CYS A 151 -1.95 23.16 -6.94
C CYS A 151 -1.13 23.94 -5.90
N VAL A 152 -1.69 25.00 -5.32
CA VAL A 152 -1.03 25.78 -4.24
C VAL A 152 -0.84 24.90 -3.00
N ILE A 153 -1.88 24.17 -2.58
CA ILE A 153 -1.82 23.28 -1.41
C ILE A 153 -0.76 22.18 -1.61
N SER A 154 -0.73 21.54 -2.79
CA SER A 154 0.26 20.52 -3.12
C SER A 154 1.68 21.06 -3.01
N ARG A 155 1.96 22.21 -3.61
CA ARG A 155 3.28 22.87 -3.55
C ARG A 155 3.70 23.20 -2.11
N GLN A 156 2.78 23.71 -1.29
CA GLN A 156 3.07 23.99 0.12
C GLN A 156 3.43 22.74 0.92
N ARG A 157 2.70 21.63 0.71
CA ARG A 157 3.00 20.33 1.36
C ARG A 157 4.35 19.77 0.95
N LEU A 158 4.68 19.86 -0.33
CA LEU A 158 5.97 19.43 -0.85
C LEU A 158 7.13 20.26 -0.30
N ALA A 159 6.94 21.57 -0.16
CA ALA A 159 7.95 22.45 0.45
C ALA A 159 8.19 22.15 1.94
N GLN A 160 7.14 21.78 2.70
CA GLN A 160 7.25 21.44 4.13
C GLN A 160 8.02 20.14 4.37
N SER A 161 7.91 19.16 3.47
CA SER A 161 8.60 17.87 3.63
C SER A 161 10.10 17.92 3.35
N VAL A 162 10.62 19.02 2.83
CA VAL A 162 12.06 19.24 2.55
C VAL A 162 12.81 19.83 3.75
N LEU A 163 12.11 20.37 4.75
CA LEU A 163 12.76 20.92 5.95
C LEU A 163 13.21 19.76 6.85
N PRO A 164 14.52 19.59 7.12
CA PRO A 164 14.98 18.65 8.13
C PRO A 164 14.42 19.06 9.49
N LEU A 165 13.91 18.09 10.24
CA LEU A 165 13.53 18.24 11.65
C LEU A 165 14.77 18.50 12.50
#